data_94feb277b837154c70b572ea3dc6549c
#
_entry.id   94feb277b837154c70b572ea3dc6549c
#
_cell.length_a   1.000
_cell.length_b   1.000
_cell.length_c   1.000
_cell.angle_alpha   90.00
_cell.angle_beta   90.00
_cell.angle_gamma   90.00
#
_symmetry.space_group_name_H-M   'P 1'
#
loop_
_entity.id
_entity.type
_entity.pdbx_description
1 polymer ?
#
loop_
_entity_poly.entity_id
_entity_poly.type
_entity_poly.pdbx_seq_one_letter_code
_entity_poly.pdbx_strand_id
1 'polypeptide(L)'
;LADICELDKEMLDYSLHYFKELIETGRISEIRPSDVWYDERTDFSPKALGIPRVSHANTGFELLQGTAQFEGKILGGCLESLYDIFDNSRYTDSAELCQKYKLFPDLSDWEGKILLLETSEEKPEPEDFKKMLRTLKDTGIFAVINGLLVGKPMDETFYDDYKEALLDIIDSNIPIVYNLNVGHATPRAIVPFGVHAYVCLLYTSDAADEE
;
A
#
# COMPACT_ATOMS: atom_id res chain seq x y z
N LEU A 1 -15.31 -6.50 -4.93
CA LEU A 1 -16.71 -6.39 -4.44
C LEU A 1 -16.87 -7.00 -3.05
N ALA A 2 -16.22 -8.13 -2.74
CA ALA A 2 -16.30 -8.74 -1.41
C ALA A 2 -15.84 -7.78 -0.29
N ASP A 3 -14.86 -6.95 -0.56
CA ASP A 3 -14.27 -6.02 0.42
C ASP A 3 -15.16 -4.84 0.81
N ILE A 4 -16.24 -4.61 0.07
CA ILE A 4 -17.25 -3.59 0.42
C ILE A 4 -18.51 -4.20 1.02
N CYS A 5 -18.60 -5.53 1.10
CA CYS A 5 -19.70 -6.25 1.71
C CYS A 5 -19.29 -6.69 3.12
N GLU A 6 -19.40 -5.79 4.08
CA GLU A 6 -19.14 -6.13 5.47
C GLU A 6 -20.25 -7.03 6.06
N LEU A 7 -19.88 -7.83 7.08
CA LEU A 7 -20.81 -8.67 7.80
C LEU A 7 -21.66 -7.89 8.83
N ASP A 8 -21.24 -6.69 9.19
CA ASP A 8 -22.04 -5.79 10.02
C ASP A 8 -23.00 -4.95 9.16
N LYS A 9 -23.83 -4.17 9.82
CA LYS A 9 -24.86 -3.37 9.15
C LYS A 9 -24.31 -2.10 8.50
N GLU A 10 -23.16 -1.68 8.95
CA GLU A 10 -22.54 -0.44 8.50
C GLU A 10 -21.40 -0.80 7.58
N MET A 11 -21.57 -0.50 6.30
CA MET A 11 -20.47 -0.59 5.36
C MET A 11 -19.40 0.42 5.76
N LEU A 12 -18.14 0.08 5.49
CA LEU A 12 -17.04 0.98 5.72
C LEU A 12 -17.16 2.19 4.76
N ASP A 13 -17.61 3.32 5.28
CA ASP A 13 -17.91 4.53 4.50
C ASP A 13 -16.73 4.97 3.64
N TYR A 14 -15.53 4.86 4.16
CA TYR A 14 -14.30 5.17 3.43
C TYR A 14 -14.15 4.32 2.16
N SER A 15 -14.22 2.99 2.28
CA SER A 15 -14.10 2.09 1.13
C SER A 15 -15.26 2.24 0.16
N LEU A 16 -16.48 2.44 0.67
CA LEU A 16 -17.67 2.67 -0.13
C LEU A 16 -17.59 3.97 -0.91
N HIS A 17 -17.02 5.03 -0.33
CA HIS A 17 -16.81 6.32 -0.99
C HIS A 17 -15.98 6.15 -2.26
N TYR A 18 -14.80 5.54 -2.16
CA TYR A 18 -13.91 5.35 -3.33
C TYR A 18 -14.49 4.39 -4.36
N PHE A 19 -15.23 3.36 -3.91
CA PHE A 19 -15.94 2.47 -4.84
C PHE A 19 -16.98 3.24 -5.65
N LYS A 20 -17.83 4.03 -4.99
CA LYS A 20 -18.86 4.84 -5.65
C LYS A 20 -18.24 5.85 -6.59
N GLU A 21 -17.22 6.59 -6.13
CA GLU A 21 -16.54 7.58 -6.95
C GLU A 21 -16.01 6.96 -8.25
N LEU A 22 -15.32 5.82 -8.16
CA LEU A 22 -14.81 5.13 -9.35
C LEU A 22 -15.92 4.67 -10.30
N ILE A 23 -17.00 4.07 -9.78
CA ILE A 23 -18.11 3.56 -10.61
C ILE A 23 -18.91 4.70 -11.25
N GLU A 24 -19.16 5.78 -10.53
CA GLU A 24 -19.97 6.90 -10.99
C GLU A 24 -19.20 7.84 -11.92
N THR A 25 -17.90 8.05 -11.68
CA THR A 25 -17.11 9.06 -12.40
C THR A 25 -16.03 8.47 -13.31
N GLY A 26 -15.70 7.19 -13.16
CA GLY A 26 -14.62 6.52 -13.88
C GLY A 26 -13.20 6.93 -13.40
N ARG A 27 -13.09 7.65 -12.29
CA ARG A 27 -11.81 8.15 -11.76
C ARG A 27 -11.86 8.26 -10.24
N ILE A 28 -10.69 8.30 -9.63
CA ILE A 28 -10.48 8.72 -8.24
C ILE A 28 -9.82 10.09 -8.28
N SER A 29 -10.44 11.09 -7.67
CA SER A 29 -9.96 12.49 -7.71
C SER A 29 -8.86 12.75 -6.70
N GLU A 30 -9.01 12.23 -5.49
CA GLU A 30 -8.06 12.41 -4.38
C GLU A 30 -8.19 11.25 -3.40
N ILE A 31 -7.08 10.78 -2.85
CA ILE A 31 -7.07 9.80 -1.77
C ILE A 31 -6.56 10.49 -0.51
N ARG A 32 -7.39 10.53 0.53
CA ARG A 32 -7.07 11.05 1.85
C ARG A 32 -6.96 9.91 2.87
N PRO A 33 -6.24 10.09 3.97
CA PRO A 33 -6.21 9.07 5.01
C PRO A 33 -7.61 8.89 5.62
N SER A 34 -7.89 7.66 6.05
CA SER A 34 -9.03 7.39 6.93
C SER A 34 -8.68 7.83 8.36
N ASP A 35 -9.65 8.33 9.11
CA ASP A 35 -9.48 8.67 10.52
C ASP A 35 -9.31 7.44 11.42
N VAL A 36 -9.74 6.28 10.91
CA VAL A 36 -9.72 5.01 11.65
C VAL A 36 -9.20 3.87 10.78
N TRP A 37 -8.68 2.85 11.42
CA TRP A 37 -8.47 1.53 10.84
C TRP A 37 -9.16 0.47 11.69
N TYR A 38 -9.31 -0.75 11.17
CA TYR A 38 -10.07 -1.82 11.81
C TYR A 38 -9.25 -3.10 11.85
N ASP A 39 -9.42 -3.87 12.94
CA ASP A 39 -8.89 -5.22 13.01
C ASP A 39 -9.46 -6.08 11.88
N GLU A 40 -8.64 -6.97 11.33
CA GLU A 40 -9.10 -7.92 10.34
C GLU A 40 -10.09 -8.91 10.94
N ARG A 41 -11.12 -9.22 10.19
CA ARG A 41 -12.13 -10.19 10.60
C ARG A 41 -11.60 -11.60 10.45
N THR A 42 -11.58 -12.36 11.53
CA THR A 42 -11.13 -13.77 11.56
C THR A 42 -12.29 -14.76 11.69
N ASP A 43 -13.46 -14.34 12.20
CA ASP A 43 -14.65 -15.16 12.30
C ASP A 43 -15.66 -14.82 11.18
N PHE A 44 -15.83 -15.75 10.24
CA PHE A 44 -16.81 -15.67 9.14
C PHE A 44 -18.02 -16.59 9.38
N SER A 45 -18.23 -17.09 10.60
CA SER A 45 -19.38 -17.90 10.95
C SER A 45 -20.66 -17.06 10.99
N PRO A 46 -21.85 -17.68 10.93
CA PRO A 46 -23.12 -16.97 11.09
C PRO A 46 -23.25 -16.17 12.41
N LYS A 47 -22.43 -16.50 13.43
CA LYS A 47 -22.43 -15.78 14.71
C LYS A 47 -21.77 -14.41 14.60
N ALA A 48 -20.91 -14.20 13.61
CA ALA A 48 -20.24 -12.93 13.36
C ALA A 48 -21.12 -11.93 12.57
N LEU A 49 -22.28 -12.37 12.07
CA LEU A 49 -23.20 -11.48 11.36
C LEU A 49 -23.70 -10.34 12.25
N GLY A 50 -23.53 -9.12 11.81
CA GLY A 50 -23.94 -7.91 12.51
C GLY A 50 -23.06 -7.53 13.71
N ILE A 51 -21.88 -8.17 13.87
CA ILE A 51 -20.89 -7.77 14.84
C ILE A 51 -19.93 -6.77 14.17
N PRO A 52 -19.87 -5.50 14.65
CA PRO A 52 -18.95 -4.50 14.11
C PRO A 52 -17.48 -4.94 14.26
N ARG A 53 -16.63 -4.47 13.35
CA ARG A 53 -15.17 -4.58 13.52
C ARG A 53 -14.70 -3.69 14.67
N VAL A 54 -13.64 -4.08 15.33
CA VAL A 54 -12.96 -3.24 16.30
C VAL A 54 -12.22 -2.14 15.54
N SER A 55 -12.47 -0.87 15.92
CA SER A 55 -11.85 0.29 15.29
C SER A 55 -10.76 0.90 16.15
N HIS A 56 -9.74 1.44 15.51
CA HIS A 56 -8.61 2.14 16.12
C HIS A 56 -8.41 3.49 15.44
N ALA A 57 -7.87 4.47 16.16
CA ALA A 57 -7.51 5.75 15.57
C ALA A 57 -6.34 5.56 14.58
N ASN A 58 -6.42 6.21 13.42
CA ASN A 58 -5.35 6.18 12.42
C ASN A 58 -4.52 7.47 12.49
N THR A 59 -3.20 7.34 12.40
CA THR A 59 -2.28 8.48 12.43
C THR A 59 -2.23 9.25 11.10
N GLY A 60 -2.84 8.71 10.03
CA GLY A 60 -2.79 9.29 8.70
C GLY A 60 -1.54 8.90 7.91
N PHE A 61 -1.34 9.53 6.74
CA PHE A 61 -0.19 9.25 5.90
C PHE A 61 1.07 9.88 6.48
N GLU A 62 2.20 9.15 6.41
CA GLU A 62 3.48 9.58 6.96
C GLU A 62 4.53 9.74 5.86
N LEU A 63 5.19 10.91 5.79
CA LEU A 63 6.40 11.06 4.98
C LEU A 63 7.58 10.53 5.79
N LEU A 64 8.13 9.39 5.39
CA LEU A 64 9.29 8.81 6.08
C LEU A 64 10.60 9.48 5.68
N GLN A 65 10.75 9.81 4.39
CA GLN A 65 11.93 10.49 3.87
C GLN A 65 11.63 11.21 2.54
N GLY A 66 12.56 12.04 2.11
CA GLY A 66 12.51 12.74 0.81
C GLY A 66 11.57 13.94 0.81
N THR A 67 11.08 14.31 -0.36
CA THR A 67 10.19 15.46 -0.54
C THR A 67 8.74 15.09 -0.35
N ALA A 68 7.96 16.02 0.23
CA ALA A 68 6.51 15.86 0.42
C ALA A 68 5.72 15.96 -0.91
N GLN A 69 6.39 16.23 -2.03
CA GLN A 69 5.77 16.41 -3.33
C GLN A 69 6.54 15.66 -4.41
N PHE A 70 5.83 14.79 -5.13
CA PHE A 70 6.33 14.08 -6.32
C PHE A 70 5.15 13.60 -7.17
N GLU A 71 5.43 13.21 -8.40
CA GLU A 71 4.40 12.78 -9.33
C GLU A 71 4.88 11.65 -10.23
N GLY A 72 3.96 10.92 -10.82
CA GLY A 72 4.22 9.85 -11.76
C GLY A 72 3.01 8.93 -11.97
N LYS A 73 3.13 8.01 -12.90
CA LYS A 73 2.13 6.95 -13.04
C LYS A 73 2.34 5.90 -11.95
N ILE A 74 1.25 5.48 -11.32
CA ILE A 74 1.30 4.47 -10.25
C ILE A 74 1.36 3.07 -10.86
N LEU A 75 2.36 2.30 -10.45
CA LEU A 75 2.47 0.86 -10.68
C LEU A 75 2.90 0.18 -9.37
N GLY A 76 2.67 -1.12 -9.25
CA GLY A 76 3.09 -1.86 -8.06
C GLY A 76 2.13 -2.96 -7.68
N GLY A 77 1.98 -3.21 -6.40
CA GLY A 77 1.08 -4.20 -5.82
C GLY A 77 1.59 -4.78 -4.50
N CYS A 78 1.14 -5.99 -4.21
CA CYS A 78 1.56 -6.75 -3.05
C CYS A 78 3.04 -7.13 -3.15
N LEU A 79 3.81 -6.82 -2.09
CA LEU A 79 5.26 -7.04 -2.06
C LEU A 79 5.60 -8.53 -2.17
N GLU A 80 4.87 -9.39 -1.47
CA GLU A 80 5.05 -10.83 -1.52
C GLU A 80 4.79 -11.37 -2.94
N SER A 81 3.74 -10.90 -3.61
CA SER A 81 3.44 -11.30 -4.99
C SER A 81 4.49 -10.81 -5.98
N LEU A 82 5.07 -9.61 -5.78
CA LEU A 82 6.18 -9.12 -6.58
C LEU A 82 7.45 -9.94 -6.32
N TYR A 83 7.71 -10.32 -5.07
CA TYR A 83 8.83 -11.18 -4.71
C TYR A 83 8.71 -12.58 -5.33
N ASP A 84 7.52 -13.19 -5.31
CA ASP A 84 7.24 -14.49 -5.90
C ASP A 84 7.58 -14.58 -7.41
N ILE A 85 7.60 -13.43 -8.10
CA ILE A 85 8.03 -13.37 -9.51
C ILE A 85 9.52 -13.75 -9.66
N PHE A 86 10.34 -13.44 -8.66
CA PHE A 86 11.80 -13.69 -8.67
C PHE A 86 12.19 -14.95 -7.91
N ASP A 87 11.31 -15.42 -7.03
CA ASP A 87 11.53 -16.59 -6.19
C ASP A 87 10.64 -17.77 -6.65
N ASN A 88 11.26 -18.85 -7.12
CA ASN A 88 10.53 -20.04 -7.52
C ASN A 88 10.08 -20.92 -6.33
N SER A 89 10.09 -20.41 -5.10
CA SER A 89 9.74 -21.19 -3.91
C SER A 89 8.26 -21.58 -3.87
N ARG A 90 7.37 -20.69 -4.33
CA ARG A 90 5.92 -20.93 -4.37
C ARG A 90 5.51 -21.71 -5.64
N TYR A 91 6.04 -21.31 -6.79
CA TYR A 91 5.80 -21.94 -8.08
C TYR A 91 7.14 -22.12 -8.81
N THR A 92 7.40 -23.34 -9.28
CA THR A 92 8.72 -23.72 -9.84
C THR A 92 9.07 -23.04 -11.17
N ASP A 93 8.10 -22.39 -11.81
CA ASP A 93 8.21 -21.75 -13.13
C ASP A 93 7.96 -20.24 -13.12
N SER A 94 7.82 -19.62 -11.93
CA SER A 94 7.50 -18.19 -11.78
C SER A 94 8.47 -17.31 -12.56
N ALA A 95 9.77 -17.49 -12.40
CA ALA A 95 10.77 -16.66 -13.07
C ALA A 95 10.74 -16.83 -14.61
N GLU A 96 10.53 -18.05 -15.12
CA GLU A 96 10.39 -18.30 -16.55
C GLU A 96 9.14 -17.61 -17.12
N LEU A 97 7.99 -17.74 -16.44
CA LEU A 97 6.75 -17.09 -16.84
C LEU A 97 6.85 -15.58 -16.78
N CYS A 98 7.48 -15.04 -15.74
CA CYS A 98 7.73 -13.61 -15.62
C CYS A 98 8.53 -13.08 -16.81
N GLN A 99 9.63 -13.71 -17.14
CA GLN A 99 10.45 -13.35 -18.29
C GLN A 99 9.70 -13.46 -19.62
N LYS A 100 9.00 -14.59 -19.82
CA LYS A 100 8.26 -14.88 -21.06
C LYS A 100 7.13 -13.87 -21.33
N TYR A 101 6.40 -13.48 -20.30
CA TYR A 101 5.24 -12.61 -20.42
C TYR A 101 5.52 -11.17 -19.97
N LYS A 102 6.76 -10.85 -19.59
CA LYS A 102 7.17 -9.53 -19.08
C LYS A 102 6.26 -9.05 -17.95
N LEU A 103 5.99 -9.93 -16.98
CA LEU A 103 5.12 -9.60 -15.85
C LEU A 103 5.74 -8.55 -14.94
N PHE A 104 7.06 -8.50 -14.85
CA PHE A 104 7.78 -7.37 -14.26
C PHE A 104 8.31 -6.50 -15.40
N PRO A 105 7.92 -5.22 -15.50
CA PRO A 105 8.34 -4.33 -16.56
C PRO A 105 9.86 -4.11 -16.59
N ASP A 106 10.40 -3.78 -17.75
CA ASP A 106 11.80 -3.38 -17.88
C ASP A 106 12.06 -2.08 -17.10
N LEU A 107 13.30 -1.83 -16.64
CA LEU A 107 13.62 -0.62 -15.84
C LEU A 107 13.24 0.70 -16.53
N SER A 108 13.32 0.76 -17.86
CA SER A 108 12.87 1.92 -18.63
C SER A 108 11.38 2.18 -18.51
N ASP A 109 10.57 1.15 -18.26
CA ASP A 109 9.14 1.30 -18.04
C ASP A 109 8.84 1.81 -16.62
N TRP A 110 9.76 1.61 -15.67
CA TRP A 110 9.67 2.12 -14.30
C TRP A 110 10.16 3.56 -14.14
N GLU A 111 10.93 4.08 -15.12
CA GLU A 111 11.48 5.42 -15.05
C GLU A 111 10.37 6.47 -14.84
N GLY A 112 10.52 7.29 -13.80
CA GLY A 112 9.57 8.34 -13.44
C GLY A 112 8.21 7.86 -12.92
N LYS A 113 8.07 6.58 -12.58
CA LYS A 113 6.83 6.05 -11.97
C LYS A 113 6.83 6.22 -10.45
N ILE A 114 5.66 6.07 -9.88
CA ILE A 114 5.47 5.88 -8.45
C ILE A 114 5.28 4.38 -8.23
N LEU A 115 6.12 3.78 -7.41
CA LEU A 115 5.94 2.40 -6.97
C LEU A 115 4.98 2.39 -5.78
N LEU A 116 3.90 1.60 -5.86
CA LEU A 116 3.03 1.32 -4.73
C LEU A 116 3.32 -0.09 -4.24
N LEU A 117 3.63 -0.23 -2.96
CA LEU A 117 3.81 -1.51 -2.29
C LEU A 117 2.79 -1.65 -1.14
N GLU A 118 2.34 -2.85 -0.91
CA GLU A 118 1.56 -3.21 0.29
C GLU A 118 1.90 -4.64 0.69
N THR A 119 1.62 -5.02 1.93
CA THR A 119 1.82 -6.38 2.44
C THR A 119 0.50 -7.10 2.57
N SER A 120 0.53 -8.42 2.34
CA SER A 120 -0.66 -9.27 2.42
C SER A 120 -1.08 -9.60 3.86
N GLU A 121 -2.14 -10.38 3.97
CA GLU A 121 -2.64 -10.96 5.22
C GLU A 121 -1.65 -11.93 5.88
N GLU A 122 -0.63 -12.37 5.17
CA GLU A 122 0.42 -13.24 5.71
C GLU A 122 1.33 -12.50 6.71
N LYS A 123 1.33 -11.15 6.69
CA LYS A 123 2.07 -10.30 7.63
C LYS A 123 3.53 -10.76 7.78
N PRO A 124 4.33 -10.64 6.72
CA PRO A 124 5.69 -11.20 6.71
C PRO A 124 6.52 -10.69 7.89
N GLU A 125 7.30 -11.57 8.49
CA GLU A 125 8.24 -11.19 9.53
C GLU A 125 9.22 -10.11 9.02
N PRO A 126 9.74 -9.21 9.89
CA PRO A 126 10.59 -8.09 9.45
C PRO A 126 11.79 -8.50 8.60
N GLU A 127 12.40 -9.65 8.87
CA GLU A 127 13.52 -10.13 8.07
C GLU A 127 13.10 -10.62 6.67
N ASP A 128 11.90 -11.20 6.54
CA ASP A 128 11.34 -11.57 5.24
C ASP A 128 10.95 -10.32 4.45
N PHE A 129 10.36 -9.32 5.10
CA PHE A 129 10.07 -8.02 4.50
C PHE A 129 11.35 -7.35 3.96
N LYS A 130 12.43 -7.32 4.75
CA LYS A 130 13.74 -6.82 4.31
C LYS A 130 14.30 -7.61 3.13
N LYS A 131 14.16 -8.95 3.16
CA LYS A 131 14.60 -9.82 2.04
C LYS A 131 13.88 -9.46 0.75
N MET A 132 12.57 -9.29 0.80
CA MET A 132 11.74 -8.91 -0.36
C MET A 132 12.14 -7.54 -0.90
N LEU A 133 12.32 -6.54 -0.03
CA LEU A 133 12.79 -5.20 -0.41
C LEU A 133 14.18 -5.23 -1.07
N ARG A 134 15.11 -6.02 -0.53
CA ARG A 134 16.46 -6.18 -1.14
C ARG A 134 16.37 -6.81 -2.52
N THR A 135 15.51 -7.80 -2.71
CA THR A 135 15.27 -8.40 -4.03
C THR A 135 14.76 -7.36 -5.03
N LEU A 136 13.83 -6.49 -4.63
CA LEU A 136 13.41 -5.38 -5.48
C LEU A 136 14.54 -4.36 -5.71
N LYS A 137 15.35 -4.04 -4.70
CA LYS A 137 16.51 -3.16 -4.84
C LYS A 137 17.49 -3.69 -5.88
N ASP A 138 17.74 -4.98 -5.87
CA ASP A 138 18.67 -5.65 -6.81
C ASP A 138 18.20 -5.58 -8.27
N THR A 139 16.90 -5.35 -8.52
CA THR A 139 16.40 -5.06 -9.89
C THR A 139 16.80 -3.68 -10.38
N GLY A 140 17.22 -2.77 -9.50
CA GLY A 140 17.51 -1.38 -9.82
C GLY A 140 16.28 -0.45 -9.82
N ILE A 141 15.09 -0.95 -9.48
CA ILE A 141 13.83 -0.18 -9.56
C ILE A 141 13.89 1.12 -8.74
N PHE A 142 14.47 1.08 -7.53
CA PHE A 142 14.56 2.26 -6.66
C PHE A 142 15.46 3.37 -7.23
N ALA A 143 16.33 3.10 -8.19
CA ALA A 143 17.15 4.12 -8.81
C ALA A 143 16.41 4.93 -9.90
N VAL A 144 15.25 4.46 -10.38
CA VAL A 144 14.55 5.05 -11.55
C VAL A 144 13.16 5.58 -11.23
N ILE A 145 12.56 5.19 -10.11
CA ILE A 145 11.23 5.68 -9.69
C ILE A 145 11.29 7.09 -9.10
N ASN A 146 10.17 7.81 -9.17
CA ASN A 146 10.05 9.14 -8.57
C ASN A 146 9.67 9.12 -7.10
N GLY A 147 9.14 8.01 -6.59
CA GLY A 147 8.75 7.87 -5.20
C GLY A 147 8.08 6.53 -4.90
N LEU A 148 7.93 6.27 -3.62
CA LEU A 148 7.34 5.06 -3.08
C LEU A 148 6.12 5.39 -2.22
N LEU A 149 5.01 4.71 -2.49
CA LEU A 149 3.82 4.68 -1.64
C LEU A 149 3.73 3.32 -0.98
N VAL A 150 3.57 3.28 0.34
CA VAL A 150 3.48 2.02 1.08
C VAL A 150 2.17 1.94 1.84
N GLY A 151 1.42 0.88 1.58
CA GLY A 151 0.17 0.58 2.27
C GLY A 151 0.37 0.36 3.76
N LYS A 152 -0.67 0.66 4.53
CA LYS A 152 -0.74 0.31 5.95
C LYS A 152 -0.59 -1.20 6.11
N PRO A 153 0.30 -1.71 6.97
CA PRO A 153 0.32 -3.13 7.28
C PRO A 153 -0.98 -3.53 7.99
N MET A 154 -1.48 -4.72 7.63
CA MET A 154 -2.71 -5.25 8.23
C MET A 154 -2.55 -5.36 9.75
N ASP A 155 -3.56 -4.87 10.50
CA ASP A 155 -3.60 -4.82 11.97
C ASP A 155 -2.41 -4.08 12.60
N GLU A 156 -1.73 -3.19 11.85
CA GLU A 156 -0.48 -2.53 12.26
C GLU A 156 0.62 -3.49 12.71
N THR A 157 0.57 -4.75 12.26
CA THR A 157 1.59 -5.74 12.59
C THR A 157 2.93 -5.31 11.99
N PHE A 158 3.99 -5.28 12.83
CA PHE A 158 5.34 -4.85 12.46
C PHE A 158 5.42 -3.41 11.90
N TYR A 159 4.50 -2.53 12.32
CA TYR A 159 4.37 -1.18 11.77
C TYR A 159 5.68 -0.38 11.78
N ASP A 160 6.36 -0.33 12.93
CA ASP A 160 7.63 0.39 13.07
C ASP A 160 8.81 -0.38 12.47
N ASP A 161 8.82 -1.71 12.58
CA ASP A 161 9.86 -2.54 11.96
C ASP A 161 9.92 -2.37 10.44
N TYR A 162 8.75 -2.27 9.79
CA TYR A 162 8.69 -2.02 8.33
C TYR A 162 9.16 -0.62 7.97
N LYS A 163 8.85 0.41 8.80
CA LYS A 163 9.38 1.76 8.60
C LYS A 163 10.90 1.77 8.66
N GLU A 164 11.47 1.12 9.68
CA GLU A 164 12.93 0.99 9.82
C GLU A 164 13.55 0.26 8.64
N ALA A 165 12.94 -0.83 8.19
CA ALA A 165 13.43 -1.59 7.03
C ALA A 165 13.40 -0.77 5.73
N LEU A 166 12.35 0.03 5.50
CA LEU A 166 12.26 0.92 4.35
C LEU A 166 13.38 1.96 4.37
N LEU A 167 13.61 2.62 5.51
CA LEU A 167 14.65 3.63 5.68
C LEU A 167 16.08 3.06 5.58
N ASP A 168 16.28 1.81 6.01
CA ASP A 168 17.58 1.13 5.94
C ASP A 168 17.95 0.69 4.51
N ILE A 169 16.95 0.26 3.73
CA ILE A 169 17.21 -0.38 2.43
C ILE A 169 17.10 0.60 1.27
N ILE A 170 16.18 1.56 1.33
CA ILE A 170 15.89 2.49 0.24
C ILE A 170 16.72 3.75 0.37
N ASP A 171 17.35 4.17 -0.72
CA ASP A 171 18.25 5.33 -0.72
C ASP A 171 17.48 6.61 -0.34
N SER A 172 18.10 7.46 0.47
CA SER A 172 17.47 8.63 1.12
C SER A 172 16.94 9.71 0.17
N ASN A 173 17.32 9.67 -1.10
CA ASN A 173 16.82 10.59 -2.12
C ASN A 173 15.43 10.21 -2.67
N ILE A 174 14.96 8.98 -2.41
CA ILE A 174 13.65 8.52 -2.87
C ILE A 174 12.60 8.88 -1.82
N PRO A 175 11.60 9.70 -2.15
CA PRO A 175 10.52 10.00 -1.21
C PRO A 175 9.68 8.76 -0.92
N ILE A 176 9.38 8.55 0.37
CA ILE A 176 8.56 7.44 0.85
C ILE A 176 7.39 7.99 1.64
N VAL A 177 6.18 7.70 1.17
CA VAL A 177 4.95 7.93 1.93
C VAL A 177 4.43 6.58 2.43
N TYR A 178 4.22 6.49 3.73
CA TYR A 178 3.83 5.30 4.45
C TYR A 178 2.40 5.41 5.02
N ASN A 179 1.85 4.29 5.43
CA ASN A 179 0.56 4.20 6.12
C ASN A 179 -0.64 4.54 5.23
N LEU A 180 -0.56 4.24 3.93
CA LEU A 180 -1.69 4.46 3.03
C LEU A 180 -2.81 3.44 3.31
N ASN A 181 -4.04 3.90 3.27
CA ASN A 181 -5.22 3.02 3.36
C ASN A 181 -5.46 2.28 2.04
N VAL A 182 -4.53 1.40 1.67
CA VAL A 182 -4.57 0.58 0.46
C VAL A 182 -4.05 -0.82 0.75
N GLY A 183 -4.33 -1.79 -0.10
CA GLY A 183 -3.89 -3.17 0.07
C GLY A 183 -4.81 -3.98 1.00
N HIS A 184 -4.24 -4.73 1.95
CA HIS A 184 -4.98 -5.65 2.81
C HIS A 184 -5.49 -5.04 4.11
N ALA A 185 -4.99 -3.87 4.53
CA ALA A 185 -5.54 -3.17 5.70
C ALA A 185 -6.95 -2.62 5.44
N THR A 186 -7.76 -2.57 6.48
CA THR A 186 -9.14 -2.10 6.44
C THR A 186 -9.27 -0.76 7.20
N PRO A 187 -9.94 0.29 6.66
CA PRO A 187 -10.59 0.38 5.36
C PRO A 187 -9.59 0.68 4.25
N ARG A 188 -9.99 0.52 3.00
CA ARG A 188 -9.09 0.71 1.87
C ARG A 188 -9.70 1.58 0.77
N ALA A 189 -8.86 2.43 0.18
CA ALA A 189 -9.16 3.15 -1.05
C ALA A 189 -8.89 2.28 -2.28
N ILE A 190 -9.45 2.67 -3.40
CA ILE A 190 -9.14 2.08 -4.71
C ILE A 190 -8.08 2.94 -5.39
N VAL A 191 -6.95 2.33 -5.72
CA VAL A 191 -5.87 2.99 -6.48
C VAL A 191 -5.84 2.42 -7.89
N PRO A 192 -6.25 3.18 -8.91
CA PRO A 192 -6.14 2.73 -10.29
C PRO A 192 -4.68 2.70 -10.75
N PHE A 193 -4.17 1.53 -11.18
CA PHE A 193 -2.82 1.44 -11.75
C PHE A 193 -2.75 2.05 -13.15
N GLY A 194 -1.58 2.55 -13.53
CA GLY A 194 -1.30 3.17 -14.81
C GLY A 194 -1.80 4.62 -14.94
N VAL A 195 -2.53 5.15 -13.96
CA VAL A 195 -2.93 6.57 -13.94
C VAL A 195 -1.82 7.44 -13.40
N HIS A 196 -1.76 8.69 -13.88
CA HIS A 196 -0.85 9.70 -13.34
C HIS A 196 -1.41 10.25 -12.03
N ALA A 197 -0.58 10.27 -11.00
CA ALA A 197 -0.91 10.83 -9.69
C ALA A 197 0.10 11.90 -9.29
N TYR A 198 -0.40 12.87 -8.55
CA TYR A 198 0.38 13.88 -7.86
C TYR A 198 0.28 13.62 -6.36
N VAL A 199 1.40 13.36 -5.72
CA VAL A 199 1.50 13.18 -4.26
C VAL A 199 1.89 14.51 -3.65
N CYS A 200 1.11 14.96 -2.66
CA CYS A 200 1.36 16.19 -1.92
C CYS A 200 0.91 16.00 -0.47
N LEU A 201 1.87 15.85 0.43
CA LEU A 201 1.61 15.84 1.86
C LEU A 201 1.73 17.25 2.41
N LEU A 202 0.59 17.87 2.66
CA LEU A 202 0.55 19.13 3.40
C LEU A 202 0.62 18.79 4.89
N TYR A 203 1.72 19.17 5.55
CA TYR A 203 1.73 19.21 7.01
C TYR A 203 0.82 20.34 7.45
N THR A 204 -0.36 20.03 7.96
CA THR A 204 -1.11 20.99 8.76
C THR A 204 -0.42 21.07 10.12
N SER A 205 0.51 22.01 10.24
CA SER A 205 1.07 22.43 11.53
C SER A 205 0.09 23.35 12.24
N ASP A 206 -1.13 22.91 12.53
CA ASP A 206 -2.11 23.71 13.24
C ASP A 206 -2.77 22.89 14.35
N ALA A 207 -2.00 22.58 15.38
CA ALA A 207 -2.57 22.20 16.68
C ALA A 207 -1.59 22.44 17.84
N ALA A 208 -0.87 23.57 17.83
CA ALA A 208 -0.16 24.00 19.02
C ALA A 208 0.20 25.48 18.89
N ASP A 209 -0.77 26.36 19.16
CA ASP A 209 -0.56 27.71 19.68
C ASP A 209 -1.94 28.42 19.79
N GLU A 210 -2.78 27.97 20.71
CA GLU A 210 -3.76 28.84 21.38
C GLU A 210 -3.75 28.50 22.88
N GLU A 211 -2.90 29.18 23.63
CA GLU A 211 -3.14 29.53 25.02
C GLU A 211 -3.82 30.91 25.13
#